data_e701aa76dfd6289bf7c43c8a40cca6cc
#
_entry.id   e701aa76dfd6289bf7c43c8a40cca6cc
#
_cell.length_a   1.000
_cell.length_b   1.000
_cell.length_c   1.000
_cell.angle_alpha   90.00
_cell.angle_beta   90.00
_cell.angle_gamma   90.00
#
_symmetry.space_group_name_H-M   'P 1'
#
loop_
_entity.id
_entity.type
_entity.pdbx_description
1 polymer ?
#
loop_
_entity_poly.entity_id
_entity_poly.type
_entity_poly.pdbx_seq_one_letter_code
_entity_poly.pdbx_strand_id
1 'polypeptide(L)'
;VENGEIVSNICVYKTQILFNQKQYCALSVGAVATKKEYRGRGLMRILMEHIIKKYDNVPMYLSANDSVVDFYPKFGFKRVYEKLPVCECAINNDAMPNKLSYDDPKVWDYVYKRMNFSPKLDCLNSASINIFHIYWGYLKDCIYELPEIDTMVIAEQRGETLKLIGVFSRRDICFSDLV
;
A
#
# COMPACT_ATOMS: atom_id res chain seq x y z
N VAL A 1 -19.58 4.72 -19.39
CA VAL A 1 -19.76 3.67 -20.41
C VAL A 1 -20.33 4.32 -21.65
N GLU A 2 -19.79 4.02 -22.82
CA GLU A 2 -20.29 4.48 -24.12
C GLU A 2 -20.41 3.26 -25.02
N ASN A 3 -21.58 3.07 -25.64
CA ASN A 3 -21.90 1.91 -26.50
C ASN A 3 -21.62 0.53 -25.83
N GLY A 4 -21.88 0.40 -24.54
CA GLY A 4 -21.62 -0.84 -23.78
C GLY A 4 -20.16 -1.03 -23.33
N GLU A 5 -19.27 -0.11 -23.67
CA GLU A 5 -17.84 -0.21 -23.37
C GLU A 5 -17.43 0.74 -22.26
N ILE A 6 -16.56 0.29 -21.33
CA ILE A 6 -15.99 1.14 -20.28
C ILE A 6 -14.89 2.00 -20.90
N VAL A 7 -15.17 3.29 -21.06
CA VAL A 7 -14.25 4.26 -21.69
C VAL A 7 -13.48 5.11 -20.68
N SER A 8 -13.96 5.22 -19.45
CA SER A 8 -13.29 5.89 -18.35
C SER A 8 -13.65 5.21 -17.03
N ASN A 9 -12.69 5.10 -16.12
CA ASN A 9 -12.83 4.37 -14.86
C ASN A 9 -12.11 5.07 -13.72
N ILE A 10 -12.69 4.98 -12.54
CA ILE A 10 -12.09 5.34 -11.26
C ILE A 10 -12.55 4.34 -10.21
N CYS A 11 -11.62 3.75 -9.48
CA CYS A 11 -11.91 2.85 -8.37
C CYS A 11 -11.78 3.60 -7.05
N VAL A 12 -12.67 3.28 -6.13
CA VAL A 12 -12.67 3.83 -4.77
C VAL A 12 -12.72 2.67 -3.79
N TYR A 13 -11.68 2.54 -2.97
CA TYR A 13 -11.55 1.49 -1.98
C TYR A 13 -11.74 2.06 -0.58
N LYS A 14 -12.67 1.49 0.19
CA LYS A 14 -12.81 1.83 1.60
C LYS A 14 -11.64 1.25 2.38
N THR A 15 -10.94 2.13 3.09
CA THR A 15 -9.77 1.79 3.90
C THR A 15 -10.08 2.08 5.36
N GLN A 16 -9.80 1.12 6.24
CA GLN A 16 -9.86 1.32 7.67
C GLN A 16 -8.48 1.74 8.17
N ILE A 17 -8.37 2.98 8.59
CA ILE A 17 -7.12 3.56 9.09
C ILE A 17 -7.15 3.56 10.61
N LEU A 18 -6.10 3.04 11.22
CA LEU A 18 -5.77 3.23 12.61
C LEU A 18 -4.91 4.50 12.72
N PHE A 19 -5.36 5.50 13.47
CA PHE A 19 -4.61 6.73 13.71
C PHE A 19 -4.70 7.12 15.18
N ASN A 20 -3.56 7.18 15.87
CA ASN A 20 -3.48 7.41 17.31
C ASN A 20 -4.45 6.51 18.08
N GLN A 21 -4.42 5.20 17.82
CA GLN A 21 -5.26 4.16 18.44
C GLN A 21 -6.76 4.29 18.15
N LYS A 22 -7.18 5.21 17.28
CA LYS A 22 -8.58 5.36 16.86
C LYS A 22 -8.77 4.91 15.42
N GLN A 23 -9.89 4.27 15.16
CA GLN A 23 -10.23 3.82 13.82
C GLN A 23 -11.01 4.89 13.05
N TYR A 24 -10.63 5.08 11.80
CA TYR A 24 -11.26 6.00 10.86
C TYR A 24 -11.52 5.29 9.53
N CYS A 25 -12.52 5.75 8.80
CA CYS A 25 -12.72 5.37 7.41
C CYS A 25 -12.06 6.41 6.51
N ALA A 26 -11.29 5.96 5.53
CA ALA A 26 -10.79 6.78 4.44
C ALA A 26 -11.04 6.07 3.11
N LEU A 27 -10.89 6.78 2.02
CA LEU A 27 -11.06 6.25 0.67
C LEU A 27 -9.74 6.32 -0.08
N SER A 28 -9.24 5.18 -0.54
CA SER A 28 -8.15 5.11 -1.50
C SER A 28 -8.71 5.21 -2.91
N VAL A 29 -8.24 6.19 -3.67
CA VAL A 29 -8.63 6.38 -5.07
C VAL A 29 -7.55 5.78 -5.96
N GLY A 30 -7.95 4.86 -6.84
CA GLY A 30 -7.01 4.16 -7.71
C GLY A 30 -7.62 3.76 -9.05
N ALA A 31 -6.83 3.11 -9.90
CA ALA A 31 -7.22 2.69 -11.25
C ALA A 31 -7.88 3.81 -12.06
N VAL A 32 -7.33 5.03 -11.96
CA VAL A 32 -7.84 6.24 -12.64
C VAL A 32 -7.37 6.19 -14.09
N ALA A 33 -8.28 5.89 -15.01
CA ALA A 33 -7.95 5.72 -16.42
C ALA A 33 -9.05 6.20 -17.36
N THR A 34 -8.63 6.73 -18.51
CA THR A 34 -9.52 7.03 -19.65
C THR A 34 -8.85 6.51 -20.92
N LYS A 35 -9.58 5.76 -21.74
CA LYS A 35 -9.11 5.28 -23.03
C LYS A 35 -8.59 6.45 -23.88
N LYS A 36 -7.51 6.21 -24.61
CA LYS A 36 -6.76 7.26 -25.33
C LYS A 36 -7.67 8.09 -26.24
N GLU A 37 -8.54 7.46 -26.98
CA GLU A 37 -9.47 8.04 -27.94
C GLU A 37 -10.63 8.83 -27.28
N TYR A 38 -10.80 8.68 -25.97
CA TYR A 38 -11.82 9.38 -25.17
C TYR A 38 -11.24 10.45 -24.25
N ARG A 39 -9.95 10.69 -24.30
CA ARG A 39 -9.29 11.75 -23.53
C ARG A 39 -9.70 13.13 -24.04
N GLY A 40 -9.54 14.14 -23.19
CA GLY A 40 -9.91 15.53 -23.54
C GLY A 40 -11.40 15.84 -23.44
N ARG A 41 -12.28 14.85 -23.23
CA ARG A 41 -13.74 15.01 -23.13
C ARG A 41 -14.27 15.34 -21.73
N GLY A 42 -13.39 15.52 -20.76
CA GLY A 42 -13.78 15.83 -19.37
C GLY A 42 -14.32 14.63 -18.57
N LEU A 43 -14.30 13.40 -19.11
CA LEU A 43 -14.89 12.22 -18.45
C LEU A 43 -14.34 11.97 -17.05
N MET A 44 -13.02 12.09 -16.89
CA MET A 44 -12.39 11.89 -15.57
C MET A 44 -12.77 12.99 -14.57
N ARG A 45 -12.98 14.23 -15.03
CA ARG A 45 -13.49 15.31 -14.19
C ARG A 45 -14.88 14.95 -13.65
N ILE A 46 -15.78 14.51 -14.51
CA ILE A 46 -17.15 14.11 -14.14
C ILE A 46 -17.13 13.00 -13.09
N LEU A 47 -16.29 11.97 -13.29
CA LEU A 47 -16.15 10.86 -12.34
C LEU A 47 -15.57 11.33 -10.99
N MET A 48 -14.54 12.18 -11.02
CA MET A 48 -13.90 12.69 -9.80
C MET A 48 -14.87 13.56 -8.99
N GLU A 49 -15.55 14.49 -9.63
CA GLU A 49 -16.57 15.34 -8.99
C GLU A 49 -17.73 14.50 -8.42
N HIS A 50 -18.14 13.45 -9.13
CA HIS A 50 -19.15 12.51 -8.64
C HIS A 50 -18.73 11.80 -7.36
N ILE A 51 -17.51 11.23 -7.30
CA ILE A 51 -17.06 10.52 -6.09
C ILE A 51 -16.86 11.47 -4.92
N ILE A 52 -16.33 12.66 -5.15
CA ILE A 52 -16.15 13.67 -4.09
C ILE A 52 -17.51 14.07 -3.51
N LYS A 53 -18.50 14.33 -4.35
CA LYS A 53 -19.87 14.63 -3.90
C LYS A 53 -20.53 13.45 -3.17
N LYS A 54 -20.32 12.23 -3.69
CA LYS A 54 -20.93 11.01 -3.12
C LYS A 54 -20.39 10.67 -1.73
N TYR A 55 -19.13 10.98 -1.49
CA TYR A 55 -18.42 10.65 -0.26
C TYR A 55 -17.97 11.92 0.49
N ASP A 56 -18.85 12.91 0.51
CA ASP A 56 -18.64 14.13 1.25
C ASP A 56 -18.26 13.83 2.70
N ASN A 57 -17.29 14.57 3.24
CA ASN A 57 -16.75 14.42 4.61
C ASN A 57 -15.97 13.11 4.88
N VAL A 58 -15.68 12.29 3.88
CA VAL A 58 -14.78 11.14 4.03
C VAL A 58 -13.40 11.49 3.46
N PRO A 59 -12.32 11.44 4.24
CA PRO A 59 -10.96 11.68 3.73
C PRO A 59 -10.62 10.76 2.55
N MET A 60 -10.02 11.35 1.52
CA MET A 60 -9.56 10.62 0.34
C MET A 60 -8.06 10.77 0.16
N TYR A 61 -7.40 9.71 -0.28
CA TYR A 61 -5.98 9.73 -0.63
C TYR A 61 -5.70 8.89 -1.88
N LEU A 62 -4.60 9.18 -2.53
CA LEU A 62 -4.12 8.45 -3.71
C LEU A 62 -2.61 8.60 -3.87
N SER A 63 -2.00 7.66 -4.60
CA SER A 63 -0.65 7.81 -5.13
C SER A 63 -0.75 8.14 -6.61
N ALA A 64 -0.19 9.29 -7.01
CA ALA A 64 -0.21 9.76 -8.39
C ALA A 64 1.10 9.46 -9.08
N ASN A 65 1.04 9.07 -10.36
CA ASN A 65 2.22 9.10 -11.22
C ASN A 65 2.67 10.54 -11.46
N ASP A 66 3.96 10.77 -11.59
CA ASP A 66 4.54 12.12 -11.79
C ASP A 66 3.92 12.84 -13.00
N SER A 67 3.58 12.12 -14.06
CA SER A 67 2.97 12.68 -15.27
C SER A 67 1.58 13.30 -15.08
N VAL A 68 0.90 12.99 -13.97
CA VAL A 68 -0.49 13.44 -13.69
C VAL A 68 -0.65 14.05 -12.29
N VAL A 69 0.45 14.33 -11.60
CA VAL A 69 0.41 14.87 -10.23
C VAL A 69 -0.35 16.20 -10.15
N ASP A 70 -0.26 17.05 -11.17
CA ASP A 70 -0.92 18.36 -11.24
C ASP A 70 -2.42 18.29 -11.59
N PHE A 71 -2.93 17.09 -11.87
CA PHE A 71 -4.35 16.91 -12.15
C PHE A 71 -5.21 16.96 -10.88
N TYR A 72 -4.74 16.34 -9.80
CA TYR A 72 -5.51 16.13 -8.58
C TYR A 72 -5.74 17.39 -7.72
N PRO A 73 -4.84 18.37 -7.67
CA PRO A 73 -5.09 19.63 -6.96
C PRO A 73 -6.33 20.38 -7.44
N LYS A 74 -6.75 20.19 -8.70
CA LYS A 74 -7.99 20.77 -9.28
C LYS A 74 -9.26 20.29 -8.59
N PHE A 75 -9.17 19.23 -7.79
CA PHE A 75 -10.23 18.61 -7.03
C PHE A 75 -10.05 18.74 -5.51
N GLY A 76 -9.13 19.59 -5.05
CA GLY A 76 -8.88 19.82 -3.63
C GLY A 76 -7.87 18.88 -2.98
N PHE A 77 -7.26 17.96 -3.72
CA PHE A 77 -6.18 17.14 -3.18
C PHE A 77 -4.92 17.99 -2.94
N LYS A 78 -4.24 17.71 -1.83
CA LYS A 78 -2.98 18.35 -1.48
C LYS A 78 -1.85 17.32 -1.54
N ARG A 79 -0.72 17.70 -2.13
CA ARG A 79 0.47 16.87 -2.14
C ARG A 79 1.03 16.72 -0.74
N VAL A 80 1.35 15.49 -0.36
CA VAL A 80 2.04 15.14 0.88
C VAL A 80 3.36 14.48 0.49
N TYR A 81 4.44 14.85 1.17
CA TYR A 81 5.76 14.26 0.97
C TYR A 81 5.99 13.18 2.02
N GLU A 82 6.21 11.96 1.55
CA GLU A 82 6.55 10.83 2.39
C GLU A 82 8.01 10.96 2.86
N LYS A 83 8.27 10.54 4.10
CA LYS A 83 9.60 10.42 4.67
C LYS A 83 9.85 8.97 5.04
N LEU A 84 10.95 8.40 4.56
CA LEU A 84 11.39 7.08 4.97
C LEU A 84 12.31 7.25 6.20
N PRO A 85 12.04 6.57 7.30
CA PRO A 85 12.97 6.52 8.42
C PRO A 85 14.23 5.77 8.00
N VAL A 86 15.37 6.25 8.42
CA VAL A 86 16.69 5.62 8.23
C VAL A 86 17.34 5.54 9.60
N CYS A 87 17.89 4.37 9.93
CA CYS A 87 18.69 4.15 11.13
C CYS A 87 19.94 3.34 10.79
N GLU A 88 21.00 3.58 11.54
CA GLU A 88 22.16 2.70 11.57
C GLU A 88 21.89 1.62 12.61
N CYS A 89 22.11 0.37 12.25
CA CYS A 89 21.98 -0.77 13.14
C CYS A 89 23.12 -1.74 12.90
N ALA A 90 23.62 -2.34 13.98
CA ALA A 90 24.53 -3.46 13.88
C ALA A 90 23.70 -4.74 13.72
N ILE A 91 24.01 -5.53 12.72
CA ILE A 91 23.40 -6.87 12.55
C ILE A 91 24.12 -7.81 13.52
N ASN A 92 23.41 -8.26 14.55
CA ASN A 92 23.96 -9.15 15.57
C ASN A 92 23.44 -10.58 15.45
N ASN A 93 22.76 -10.92 14.36
CA ASN A 93 22.08 -12.20 14.24
C ASN A 93 22.70 -13.08 13.17
N ASP A 94 23.13 -14.29 13.54
CA ASP A 94 23.58 -15.34 12.62
C ASP A 94 22.39 -16.10 11.98
N ALA A 95 21.15 -15.78 12.35
CA ALA A 95 19.98 -16.42 11.80
C ALA A 95 19.77 -16.01 10.33
N MET A 96 19.78 -16.98 9.45
CA MET A 96 19.52 -16.78 8.03
C MET A 96 18.01 -16.83 7.77
N PRO A 97 17.41 -15.79 7.19
CA PRO A 97 16.00 -15.81 6.86
C PRO A 97 15.71 -16.82 5.75
N ASN A 98 14.57 -17.50 5.84
CA ASN A 98 14.11 -18.42 4.82
C ASN A 98 13.49 -17.61 3.65
N LYS A 99 14.05 -17.73 2.45
CA LYS A 99 13.44 -17.11 1.27
C LYS A 99 12.15 -17.83 0.92
N LEU A 100 11.05 -17.07 0.74
CA LEU A 100 9.76 -17.59 0.31
C LEU A 100 9.49 -17.24 -1.16
N SER A 101 8.79 -18.13 -1.87
CA SER A 101 8.18 -17.79 -3.15
C SER A 101 6.92 -16.97 -2.94
N TYR A 102 6.62 -16.04 -3.84
CA TYR A 102 5.42 -15.20 -3.76
C TYR A 102 4.11 -15.99 -3.79
N ASP A 103 4.10 -17.20 -4.34
CA ASP A 103 2.96 -18.13 -4.42
C ASP A 103 2.92 -19.15 -3.28
N ASP A 104 3.86 -19.08 -2.34
CA ASP A 104 3.82 -19.92 -1.13
C ASP A 104 2.57 -19.56 -0.30
N PRO A 105 1.75 -20.54 0.08
CA PRO A 105 0.57 -20.31 0.94
C PRO A 105 0.87 -19.57 2.24
N LYS A 106 2.07 -19.72 2.80
CA LYS A 106 2.51 -18.98 3.99
C LYS A 106 2.48 -17.46 3.79
N VAL A 107 2.82 -16.98 2.58
CA VAL A 107 2.81 -15.53 2.27
C VAL A 107 1.42 -14.95 2.48
N TRP A 108 0.40 -15.66 1.98
CA TRP A 108 -1.00 -15.28 2.16
C TRP A 108 -1.40 -15.31 3.62
N ASP A 109 -0.98 -16.36 4.33
CA ASP A 109 -1.30 -16.54 5.74
C ASP A 109 -0.74 -15.39 6.60
N TYR A 110 0.53 -15.00 6.39
CA TYR A 110 1.14 -13.85 7.05
C TYR A 110 0.40 -12.54 6.75
N VAL A 111 0.07 -12.28 5.50
CA VAL A 111 -0.61 -11.04 5.10
C VAL A 111 -2.02 -10.94 5.70
N TYR A 112 -2.78 -12.03 5.73
CA TYR A 112 -4.14 -12.03 6.25
C TYR A 112 -4.21 -12.08 7.78
N LYS A 113 -3.25 -12.74 8.44
CA LYS A 113 -3.23 -12.91 9.90
C LYS A 113 -2.29 -11.94 10.62
N ARG A 114 -1.84 -10.90 9.92
CA ARG A 114 -0.99 -9.86 10.52
C ARG A 114 -1.62 -9.28 11.79
N MET A 115 -0.83 -9.17 12.85
CA MET A 115 -1.21 -8.57 14.13
C MET A 115 -0.37 -7.33 14.48
N ASN A 116 0.77 -7.12 13.84
CA ASN A 116 1.70 -6.01 14.09
C ASN A 116 1.21 -4.70 13.47
N PHE A 117 0.26 -4.05 14.09
CA PHE A 117 -0.25 -2.75 13.64
C PHE A 117 0.43 -1.60 14.38
N SER A 118 0.85 -0.57 13.61
CA SER A 118 1.37 0.64 14.21
C SER A 118 0.26 1.39 14.95
N PRO A 119 0.45 1.74 16.25
CA PRO A 119 -0.56 2.46 17.00
C PRO A 119 -0.70 3.92 16.55
N LYS A 120 0.30 4.48 15.83
CA LYS A 120 0.29 5.86 15.34
C LYS A 120 -0.44 6.00 14.02
N LEU A 121 -0.12 5.15 13.04
CA LEU A 121 -0.75 5.15 11.72
C LEU A 121 -0.58 3.77 11.07
N ASP A 122 -1.68 3.14 10.72
CA ASP A 122 -1.69 1.88 9.96
C ASP A 122 -2.97 1.74 9.16
N CYS A 123 -3.02 0.73 8.28
CA CYS A 123 -4.19 0.34 7.53
C CYS A 123 -4.63 -1.08 7.94
N LEU A 124 -5.78 -1.18 8.59
CA LEU A 124 -6.25 -2.44 9.20
C LEU A 124 -6.71 -3.48 8.17
N ASN A 125 -7.28 -3.06 7.05
CA ASN A 125 -7.80 -3.93 6.00
C ASN A 125 -6.95 -3.91 4.73
N SER A 126 -5.63 -3.89 4.90
CA SER A 126 -4.67 -3.74 3.78
C SER A 126 -4.32 -5.05 3.06
N ALA A 127 -4.82 -6.20 3.48
CA ALA A 127 -4.41 -7.51 2.95
C ALA A 127 -4.51 -7.58 1.42
N SER A 128 -5.62 -7.19 0.82
CA SER A 128 -5.82 -7.24 -0.63
C SER A 128 -4.85 -6.35 -1.41
N ILE A 129 -4.55 -5.16 -0.90
CA ILE A 129 -3.59 -4.25 -1.56
C ILE A 129 -2.15 -4.73 -1.38
N ASN A 130 -1.81 -5.27 -0.22
CA ASN A 130 -0.50 -5.87 0.02
C ASN A 130 -0.26 -7.05 -0.91
N ILE A 131 -1.23 -7.95 -1.05
CA ILE A 131 -1.19 -9.07 -1.99
C ILE A 131 -1.06 -8.60 -3.43
N PHE A 132 -1.80 -7.57 -3.83
CA PHE A 132 -1.67 -6.98 -5.16
C PHE A 132 -0.22 -6.55 -5.42
N HIS A 133 0.43 -5.84 -4.49
CA HIS A 133 1.81 -5.40 -4.65
C HIS A 133 2.82 -6.56 -4.64
N ILE A 134 2.59 -7.61 -3.85
CA ILE A 134 3.42 -8.81 -3.83
C ILE A 134 3.29 -9.57 -5.16
N TYR A 135 2.07 -9.80 -5.62
CA TYR A 135 1.80 -10.65 -6.79
C TYR A 135 2.11 -9.98 -8.13
N TRP A 136 1.69 -8.71 -8.28
CA TRP A 136 1.83 -7.94 -9.53
C TRP A 136 3.02 -6.99 -9.53
N GLY A 137 3.60 -6.76 -8.39
CA GLY A 137 4.74 -5.87 -8.20
C GLY A 137 6.09 -6.54 -8.42
N TYR A 138 7.12 -5.77 -8.19
CA TYR A 138 8.53 -6.16 -8.23
C TYR A 138 9.00 -6.87 -6.95
N LEU A 139 8.09 -7.18 -6.02
CA LEU A 139 8.41 -7.68 -4.68
C LEU A 139 8.50 -9.21 -4.59
N LYS A 140 8.29 -9.91 -5.71
CA LYS A 140 8.24 -11.38 -5.77
C LYS A 140 9.49 -12.09 -5.25
N ASP A 141 10.65 -11.45 -5.42
CA ASP A 141 11.95 -12.03 -5.10
C ASP A 141 12.54 -11.54 -3.78
N CYS A 142 11.79 -10.74 -3.03
CA CYS A 142 12.25 -10.04 -1.83
C CYS A 142 11.51 -10.49 -0.56
N ILE A 143 10.95 -11.70 -0.54
CA ILE A 143 10.10 -12.21 0.54
C ILE A 143 10.90 -13.19 1.39
N TYR A 144 10.93 -12.94 2.70
CA TYR A 144 11.68 -13.75 3.64
C TYR A 144 10.88 -14.05 4.90
N GLU A 145 10.97 -15.30 5.39
CA GLU A 145 10.39 -15.72 6.65
C GLU A 145 11.47 -15.70 7.75
N LEU A 146 11.10 -15.20 8.91
CA LEU A 146 11.85 -15.23 10.15
C LEU A 146 11.07 -16.11 11.14
N PRO A 147 11.27 -17.45 11.11
CA PRO A 147 10.40 -18.38 11.83
C PRO A 147 10.49 -18.23 13.35
N GLU A 148 11.64 -17.87 13.90
CA GLU A 148 11.86 -17.70 15.34
C GLU A 148 10.95 -16.63 15.94
N ILE A 149 10.61 -15.62 15.15
CA ILE A 149 9.74 -14.51 15.56
C ILE A 149 8.38 -14.50 14.85
N ASP A 150 8.04 -15.61 14.18
CA ASP A 150 6.76 -15.78 13.46
C ASP A 150 6.41 -14.58 12.56
N THR A 151 7.37 -14.17 11.75
CA THR A 151 7.32 -12.95 10.96
C THR A 151 7.76 -13.18 9.53
N MET A 152 7.09 -12.56 8.59
CA MET A 152 7.50 -12.44 7.19
C MET A 152 7.89 -10.99 6.91
N VAL A 153 8.99 -10.79 6.24
CA VAL A 153 9.45 -9.48 5.79
C VAL A 153 9.56 -9.42 4.28
N ILE A 154 9.34 -8.23 3.73
CA ILE A 154 9.69 -7.89 2.35
C ILE A 154 10.84 -6.91 2.43
N ALA A 155 12.01 -7.31 1.93
CA ALA A 155 13.23 -6.53 2.08
C ALA A 155 14.14 -6.65 0.86
N GLU A 156 14.76 -5.54 0.48
CA GLU A 156 15.78 -5.46 -0.58
C GLU A 156 17.11 -5.04 0.01
N GLN A 157 18.16 -5.80 -0.28
CA GLN A 157 19.52 -5.39 0.06
C GLN A 157 20.18 -4.69 -1.13
N ARG A 158 20.76 -3.53 -0.88
CA ARG A 158 21.54 -2.73 -1.85
C ARG A 158 22.85 -2.30 -1.22
N GLY A 159 23.93 -3.05 -1.49
CA GLY A 159 25.21 -2.84 -0.83
C GLY A 159 25.06 -3.06 0.69
N GLU A 160 25.46 -2.08 1.48
CA GLU A 160 25.37 -2.09 2.94
C GLU A 160 23.99 -1.63 3.47
N THR A 161 23.06 -1.26 2.59
CA THR A 161 21.75 -0.78 2.98
C THR A 161 20.70 -1.88 2.82
N LEU A 162 19.95 -2.17 3.88
CA LEU A 162 18.76 -2.99 3.84
C LEU A 162 17.51 -2.08 3.80
N LYS A 163 16.73 -2.19 2.74
CA LYS A 163 15.44 -1.52 2.60
C LYS A 163 14.35 -2.46 3.06
N LEU A 164 13.81 -2.24 4.25
CA LEU A 164 12.64 -2.95 4.77
C LEU A 164 11.37 -2.33 4.18
N ILE A 165 10.66 -3.08 3.33
CA ILE A 165 9.49 -2.59 2.58
C ILE A 165 8.20 -2.94 3.32
N GLY A 166 8.14 -4.13 3.92
CA GLY A 166 6.97 -4.59 4.65
C GLY A 166 7.33 -5.58 5.74
N VAL A 167 6.55 -5.55 6.81
CA VAL A 167 6.66 -6.47 7.94
C VAL A 167 5.28 -7.04 8.24
N PHE A 168 5.15 -8.34 8.24
CA PHE A 168 3.91 -9.08 8.47
C PHE A 168 4.15 -10.10 9.57
N SER A 169 3.80 -9.74 10.79
CA SER A 169 3.96 -10.63 11.95
C SER A 169 2.60 -11.08 12.48
N ARG A 170 2.52 -12.33 12.90
CA ARG A 170 1.34 -12.90 13.58
C ARG A 170 1.36 -12.70 15.09
N ARG A 171 2.31 -11.91 15.57
CA ARG A 171 2.44 -11.48 16.96
C ARG A 171 2.91 -10.02 17.03
N ASP A 172 2.82 -9.41 18.18
CA ASP A 172 3.45 -8.12 18.41
C ASP A 172 4.97 -8.27 18.39
N ILE A 173 5.62 -7.40 17.64
CA ILE A 173 7.08 -7.31 17.51
C ILE A 173 7.52 -5.86 17.60
N CYS A 174 8.74 -5.64 18.05
CA CYS A 174 9.39 -4.33 17.96
C CYS A 174 10.50 -4.36 16.89
N PHE A 175 11.01 -3.19 16.54
CA PHE A 175 12.06 -3.09 15.52
C PHE A 175 13.34 -3.85 15.92
N SER A 176 13.68 -3.87 17.21
CA SER A 176 14.83 -4.63 17.74
C SER A 176 14.73 -6.15 17.53
N ASP A 177 13.55 -6.69 17.24
CA ASP A 177 13.39 -8.11 16.94
C ASP A 177 13.79 -8.45 15.49
N LEU A 178 13.97 -7.42 14.64
CA LEU A 178 14.27 -7.55 13.22
C LEU A 178 15.74 -7.30 12.86
N VAL A 179 16.56 -6.79 13.81
CA VAL A 179 17.95 -6.35 13.59
C VAL A 179 18.92 -6.94 14.61
#